data_ce7dab575d18f615410a9d17bf9fe406
#
_entry.id   ce7dab575d18f615410a9d17bf9fe406
#
_cell.length_a   1.000
_cell.length_b   1.000
_cell.length_c   1.000
_cell.angle_alpha   90.00
_cell.angle_beta   90.00
_cell.angle_gamma   90.00
#
_symmetry.space_group_name_H-M   'P 1'
#
loop_
_entity.id
_entity.type
_entity.pdbx_description
1 polymer ?
#
loop_
_entity_poly.entity_id
_entity_poly.type
_entity_poly.pdbx_seq_one_letter_code
_entity_poly.pdbx_strand_id
1 'polypeptide(L)'
;MTTSTQHKLVSLGVSLPLMEAFYTIQGEGYHKGAASYFIRIGGCDVGCHWCDVKESWNANTHPPTAVADIVTEASKYSDTVVVTGGEPLTWNMEPLTNALKDKGLQIHIETSGAYPLTGQWDWICLSPKKLKKPTTDIYPLADELKIIVYNQNDLQFAEEQAAKVSADCKLYLQPEWSKRETVMPLIVDYVMKNPQWRVSLQTHKYLNIP
;
A
#
# COMPACT_ATOMS: atom_id res chain seq x y z
N MET A 1 -14.95 3.49 -27.16
CA MET A 1 -14.62 2.05 -26.99
C MET A 1 -15.84 1.34 -26.42
N THR A 2 -16.11 0.09 -26.82
CA THR A 2 -17.22 -0.68 -26.22
C THR A 2 -16.85 -1.10 -24.79
N THR A 3 -17.84 -1.30 -23.93
CA THR A 3 -17.66 -1.73 -22.52
C THR A 3 -16.81 -3.01 -22.43
N SER A 4 -16.98 -3.94 -23.37
CA SER A 4 -16.19 -5.18 -23.47
C SER A 4 -14.69 -4.92 -23.72
N THR A 5 -14.36 -3.94 -24.56
CA THR A 5 -12.96 -3.58 -24.84
C THR A 5 -12.30 -2.95 -23.61
N GLN A 6 -13.01 -2.08 -22.87
CA GLN A 6 -12.50 -1.47 -21.63
C GLN A 6 -12.22 -2.53 -20.56
N HIS A 7 -13.15 -3.47 -20.33
CA HIS A 7 -12.94 -4.58 -19.38
C HIS A 7 -11.70 -5.41 -19.73
N LYS A 8 -11.47 -5.68 -21.01
CA LYS A 8 -10.27 -6.42 -21.46
C LYS A 8 -8.99 -5.64 -21.20
N LEU A 9 -8.96 -4.33 -21.45
CA LEU A 9 -7.78 -3.50 -21.20
C LEU A 9 -7.44 -3.42 -19.69
N VAL A 10 -8.45 -3.36 -18.84
CA VAL A 10 -8.25 -3.38 -17.38
C VAL A 10 -7.76 -4.74 -16.91
N SER A 11 -8.31 -5.85 -17.41
CA SER A 11 -7.86 -7.19 -17.02
C SER A 11 -6.42 -7.50 -17.46
N LEU A 12 -5.95 -6.87 -18.53
CA LEU A 12 -4.56 -6.96 -19.01
C LEU A 12 -3.62 -5.97 -18.29
N GLY A 13 -4.14 -5.08 -17.45
CA GLY A 13 -3.33 -4.06 -16.77
C GLY A 13 -2.87 -2.90 -17.67
N VAL A 14 -3.37 -2.79 -18.90
CA VAL A 14 -3.05 -1.70 -19.85
C VAL A 14 -3.79 -0.40 -19.49
N SER A 15 -4.93 -0.53 -18.84
CA SER A 15 -5.64 0.56 -18.17
C SER A 15 -5.99 0.14 -16.74
N LEU A 16 -6.00 1.07 -15.82
CA LEU A 16 -6.30 0.81 -14.40
C LEU A 16 -7.40 1.74 -13.91
N PRO A 17 -8.27 1.30 -12.99
CA PRO A 17 -9.29 2.17 -12.39
C PRO A 17 -8.60 3.17 -11.46
N LEU A 18 -8.13 4.29 -12.01
CA LEU A 18 -7.42 5.32 -11.27
C LEU A 18 -8.41 6.11 -10.39
N MET A 19 -8.27 5.98 -9.07
CA MET A 19 -9.05 6.78 -8.13
C MET A 19 -8.49 8.20 -8.04
N GLU A 20 -7.21 8.32 -7.79
CA GLU A 20 -6.50 9.60 -7.68
C GLU A 20 -4.99 9.41 -7.90
N ALA A 21 -4.33 10.49 -8.25
CA ALA A 21 -2.87 10.53 -8.30
C ALA A 21 -2.39 11.93 -7.92
N PHE A 22 -1.35 12.02 -7.08
CA PHE A 22 -0.91 13.30 -6.54
C PHE A 22 0.54 13.24 -6.05
N TYR A 23 1.21 14.38 -6.05
CA TYR A 23 2.55 14.54 -5.50
C TYR A 23 2.46 15.05 -4.06
N THR A 24 3.07 14.34 -3.13
CA THR A 24 3.04 14.67 -1.70
C THR A 24 4.24 14.07 -0.96
N ILE A 25 4.17 14.02 0.37
CA ILE A 25 5.17 13.41 1.25
C ILE A 25 4.64 12.06 1.74
N GLN A 26 5.46 10.99 1.63
CA GLN A 26 5.13 9.71 2.27
C GLN A 26 4.97 9.92 3.78
N GLY A 27 3.76 9.66 4.27
CA GLY A 27 3.40 9.90 5.66
C GLY A 27 3.62 8.73 6.61
N GLU A 28 3.98 7.54 6.10
CA GLU A 28 3.98 6.29 6.85
C GLU A 28 5.26 5.47 6.65
N GLY A 29 5.54 4.56 7.57
CA GLY A 29 6.54 3.52 7.43
C GLY A 29 7.98 4.00 7.31
N TYR A 30 8.78 3.20 6.60
CA TYR A 30 10.22 3.42 6.49
C TYR A 30 10.57 4.70 5.73
N HIS A 31 9.88 4.97 4.63
CA HIS A 31 10.13 6.13 3.76
C HIS A 31 9.41 7.42 4.20
N LYS A 32 8.88 7.44 5.43
CA LYS A 32 8.23 8.63 5.98
C LYS A 32 9.11 9.88 5.83
N GLY A 33 8.51 10.95 5.31
CA GLY A 33 9.18 12.24 5.08
C GLY A 33 9.73 12.40 3.67
N ALA A 34 9.77 11.34 2.85
CA ALA A 34 10.22 11.42 1.47
C ALA A 34 9.12 11.96 0.53
N ALA A 35 9.51 12.87 -0.35
CA ALA A 35 8.61 13.33 -1.41
C ALA A 35 8.39 12.22 -2.44
N SER A 36 7.14 11.92 -2.78
CA SER A 36 6.77 10.82 -3.66
C SER A 36 5.51 11.13 -4.46
N TYR A 37 5.39 10.53 -5.63
CA TYR A 37 4.17 10.59 -6.41
C TYR A 37 3.29 9.38 -6.13
N PHE A 38 2.08 9.60 -5.62
CA PHE A 38 1.16 8.54 -5.26
C PHE A 38 0.21 8.24 -6.40
N ILE A 39 -0.01 6.94 -6.66
CA ILE A 39 -0.98 6.41 -7.61
C ILE A 39 -1.93 5.50 -6.83
N ARG A 40 -3.16 5.96 -6.62
CA ARG A 40 -4.19 5.20 -5.89
C ARG A 40 -5.13 4.51 -6.86
N ILE A 41 -5.10 3.19 -6.87
CA ILE A 41 -5.91 2.34 -7.75
C ILE A 41 -7.20 1.92 -7.03
N GLY A 42 -8.34 2.04 -7.67
CA GLY A 42 -9.62 1.56 -7.18
C GLY A 42 -9.78 0.05 -7.30
N GLY A 43 -10.61 -0.51 -6.43
CA GLY A 43 -10.90 -1.94 -6.31
C GLY A 43 -10.27 -2.55 -5.05
N CYS A 44 -11.12 -3.03 -4.13
CA CYS A 44 -10.70 -3.74 -2.93
C CYS A 44 -11.84 -4.60 -2.39
N ASP A 45 -11.57 -5.85 -2.11
CA ASP A 45 -12.53 -6.77 -1.49
C ASP A 45 -12.03 -7.32 -0.13
N VAL A 46 -10.97 -6.72 0.42
CA VAL A 46 -10.38 -7.12 1.71
C VAL A 46 -11.33 -6.85 2.88
N GLY A 47 -12.17 -5.82 2.80
CA GLY A 47 -13.29 -5.60 3.71
C GLY A 47 -12.93 -5.07 5.10
N CYS A 48 -11.85 -4.29 5.25
CA CYS A 48 -11.43 -3.72 6.53
C CYS A 48 -12.50 -2.74 7.07
N HIS A 49 -13.16 -3.05 8.19
CA HIS A 49 -14.21 -2.18 8.73
C HIS A 49 -13.71 -0.76 9.11
N TRP A 50 -12.44 -0.64 9.46
CA TRP A 50 -11.75 0.61 9.82
C TRP A 50 -11.01 1.27 8.64
N CYS A 51 -11.25 0.84 7.39
CA CYS A 51 -10.63 1.45 6.21
C CYS A 51 -10.92 2.95 6.17
N ASP A 52 -9.89 3.75 5.98
CA ASP A 52 -9.98 5.21 5.86
C ASP A 52 -10.22 5.69 4.42
N VAL A 53 -10.19 4.78 3.44
CA VAL A 53 -10.43 5.07 2.01
C VAL A 53 -11.45 4.09 1.43
N LYS A 54 -12.65 4.04 2.00
CA LYS A 54 -13.72 3.11 1.53
C LYS A 54 -14.21 3.40 0.11
N GLU A 55 -14.03 4.63 -0.35
CA GLU A 55 -14.33 5.06 -1.72
C GLU A 55 -13.52 4.27 -2.76
N SER A 56 -12.34 3.74 -2.38
CA SER A 56 -11.52 2.89 -3.23
C SER A 56 -12.08 1.49 -3.47
N TRP A 57 -13.07 1.03 -2.71
CA TRP A 57 -13.51 -0.38 -2.77
C TRP A 57 -14.17 -0.74 -4.10
N ASN A 58 -14.98 0.17 -4.63
CA ASN A 58 -15.70 -0.08 -5.89
C ASN A 58 -14.92 0.45 -7.09
N ALA A 59 -14.21 -0.44 -7.79
CA ALA A 59 -13.45 -0.07 -8.98
C ALA A 59 -14.30 0.61 -10.09
N ASN A 60 -15.58 0.29 -10.18
CA ASN A 60 -16.46 0.81 -11.23
C ASN A 60 -16.79 2.32 -11.07
N THR A 61 -16.52 2.89 -9.90
CA THR A 61 -16.69 4.34 -9.64
C THR A 61 -15.50 5.16 -10.11
N HIS A 62 -14.40 4.49 -10.51
CA HIS A 62 -13.16 5.14 -10.92
C HIS A 62 -12.92 4.90 -12.43
N PRO A 63 -12.62 5.95 -13.20
CA PRO A 63 -12.47 5.81 -14.64
C PRO A 63 -11.23 4.96 -15.00
N PRO A 64 -11.35 4.01 -15.94
CA PRO A 64 -10.20 3.31 -16.47
C PRO A 64 -9.28 4.29 -17.19
N THR A 65 -8.10 4.51 -16.62
CA THR A 65 -7.07 5.42 -17.14
C THR A 65 -5.94 4.61 -17.76
N ALA A 66 -5.47 5.01 -18.94
CA ALA A 66 -4.39 4.32 -19.60
C ALA A 66 -3.09 4.41 -18.80
N VAL A 67 -2.36 3.32 -18.67
CA VAL A 67 -1.05 3.28 -17.98
C VAL A 67 -0.08 4.32 -18.54
N ALA A 68 -0.08 4.53 -19.87
CA ALA A 68 0.78 5.53 -20.48
C ALA A 68 0.52 6.96 -19.97
N ASP A 69 -0.75 7.30 -19.71
CA ASP A 69 -1.13 8.62 -19.18
C ASP A 69 -0.71 8.76 -17.71
N ILE A 70 -0.92 7.70 -16.90
CA ILE A 70 -0.51 7.64 -15.49
C ILE A 70 1.01 7.86 -15.38
N VAL A 71 1.79 7.12 -16.18
CA VAL A 71 3.26 7.18 -16.18
C VAL A 71 3.76 8.55 -16.66
N THR A 72 3.13 9.11 -17.70
CA THR A 72 3.47 10.44 -18.23
C THR A 72 3.29 11.50 -17.15
N GLU A 73 2.22 11.42 -16.38
CA GLU A 73 1.98 12.38 -15.28
C GLU A 73 2.98 12.17 -14.13
N ALA A 74 3.14 10.94 -13.65
CA ALA A 74 4.04 10.61 -12.54
C ALA A 74 5.48 11.08 -12.78
N SER A 75 5.98 10.93 -13.99
CA SER A 75 7.35 11.27 -14.39
C SER A 75 7.69 12.77 -14.31
N LYS A 76 6.70 13.64 -14.11
CA LYS A 76 6.91 15.09 -14.01
C LYS A 76 7.34 15.56 -12.63
N TYR A 77 7.10 14.76 -11.59
CA TYR A 77 7.12 15.27 -10.22
C TYR A 77 8.17 14.63 -9.31
N SER A 78 8.46 13.35 -9.47
CA SER A 78 9.31 12.64 -8.51
C SER A 78 10.02 11.46 -9.16
N ASP A 79 11.19 11.13 -8.63
CA ASP A 79 11.92 9.90 -8.97
C ASP A 79 11.35 8.67 -8.23
N THR A 80 10.42 8.87 -7.30
CA THR A 80 9.79 7.80 -6.51
C THR A 80 8.28 7.83 -6.67
N VAL A 81 7.72 6.69 -7.02
CA VAL A 81 6.28 6.45 -7.16
C VAL A 81 5.83 5.45 -6.10
N VAL A 82 4.74 5.76 -5.39
CA VAL A 82 4.09 4.85 -4.45
C VAL A 82 2.75 4.42 -5.04
N VAL A 83 2.64 3.15 -5.39
CA VAL A 83 1.38 2.54 -5.84
C VAL A 83 0.62 2.03 -4.62
N THR A 84 -0.57 2.54 -4.46
CA THR A 84 -1.47 2.22 -3.34
C THR A 84 -2.91 2.12 -3.85
N GLY A 85 -3.89 2.13 -2.98
CA GLY A 85 -5.26 2.22 -3.42
C GLY A 85 -6.26 1.61 -2.47
N GLY A 86 -7.20 0.87 -3.04
CA GLY A 86 -7.89 -0.22 -2.40
C GLY A 86 -6.91 -1.37 -2.17
N GLU A 87 -6.85 -2.31 -3.10
CA GLU A 87 -5.78 -3.33 -3.13
C GLU A 87 -5.19 -3.38 -4.54
N PRO A 88 -3.97 -2.85 -4.75
CA PRO A 88 -3.38 -2.78 -6.09
C PRO A 88 -3.24 -4.14 -6.78
N LEU A 89 -2.88 -5.18 -6.02
CA LEU A 89 -2.67 -6.52 -6.54
C LEU A 89 -3.96 -7.24 -6.99
N THR A 90 -5.13 -6.62 -6.84
CA THR A 90 -6.36 -7.06 -7.51
C THR A 90 -6.21 -7.00 -9.04
N TRP A 91 -5.28 -6.18 -9.53
CA TRP A 91 -5.00 -5.95 -10.93
C TRP A 91 -3.61 -6.46 -11.32
N ASN A 92 -3.40 -6.71 -12.63
CA ASN A 92 -2.06 -6.96 -13.14
C ASN A 92 -1.26 -5.65 -13.17
N MET A 93 -0.26 -5.53 -12.28
CA MET A 93 0.60 -4.35 -12.16
C MET A 93 1.81 -4.37 -13.11
N GLU A 94 2.04 -5.47 -13.83
CA GLU A 94 3.22 -5.61 -14.68
C GLU A 94 3.34 -4.51 -15.75
N PRO A 95 2.28 -4.14 -16.51
CA PRO A 95 2.39 -3.06 -17.48
C PRO A 95 2.72 -1.70 -16.87
N LEU A 96 2.13 -1.37 -15.69
CA LEU A 96 2.41 -0.13 -14.99
C LEU A 96 3.87 -0.08 -14.51
N THR A 97 4.32 -1.13 -13.84
CA THR A 97 5.68 -1.15 -13.26
C THR A 97 6.75 -1.15 -14.35
N ASN A 98 6.56 -1.90 -15.44
CA ASN A 98 7.50 -1.89 -16.57
C ASN A 98 7.61 -0.47 -17.16
N ALA A 99 6.48 0.20 -17.40
CA ALA A 99 6.50 1.55 -17.96
C ALA A 99 7.11 2.61 -17.02
N LEU A 100 6.94 2.46 -15.70
CA LEU A 100 7.60 3.31 -14.71
C LEU A 100 9.11 3.02 -14.64
N LYS A 101 9.53 1.75 -14.73
CA LYS A 101 10.94 1.35 -14.79
C LYS A 101 11.63 1.88 -16.05
N ASP A 102 10.97 1.85 -17.20
CA ASP A 102 11.48 2.42 -18.45
C ASP A 102 11.74 3.94 -18.35
N LYS A 103 11.09 4.62 -17.39
CA LYS A 103 11.35 6.02 -17.03
C LYS A 103 12.45 6.21 -15.97
N GLY A 104 13.02 5.12 -15.46
CA GLY A 104 14.04 5.15 -14.40
C GLY A 104 13.50 5.47 -13.01
N LEU A 105 12.19 5.32 -12.78
CA LEU A 105 11.56 5.64 -11.51
C LEU A 105 11.72 4.50 -10.50
N GLN A 106 11.86 4.85 -9.23
CA GLN A 106 11.74 3.93 -8.09
C GLN A 106 10.27 3.65 -7.81
N ILE A 107 9.91 2.39 -7.62
CA ILE A 107 8.51 1.98 -7.50
C ILE A 107 8.28 1.24 -6.19
N HIS A 108 7.47 1.83 -5.33
CA HIS A 108 7.04 1.24 -4.06
C HIS A 108 5.59 0.76 -4.16
N ILE A 109 5.24 -0.29 -3.43
CA ILE A 109 3.85 -0.74 -3.29
C ILE A 109 3.43 -0.78 -1.83
N GLU A 110 2.20 -0.31 -1.58
CA GLU A 110 1.45 -0.51 -0.34
C GLU A 110 0.36 -1.55 -0.61
N THR A 111 0.46 -2.73 -0.03
CA THR A 111 -0.48 -3.84 -0.29
C THR A 111 -0.83 -4.63 0.96
N SER A 112 -2.02 -5.20 0.98
CA SER A 112 -2.38 -6.21 1.98
C SER A 112 -1.75 -7.58 1.69
N GLY A 113 -1.24 -7.78 0.47
CA GLY A 113 -0.69 -9.05 0.00
C GLY A 113 -1.73 -10.15 -0.25
N ALA A 114 -3.01 -9.80 -0.27
CA ALA A 114 -4.10 -10.76 -0.40
C ALA A 114 -4.23 -11.42 -1.79
N TYR A 115 -3.41 -10.98 -2.74
CA TYR A 115 -3.34 -11.48 -4.10
C TYR A 115 -1.89 -11.75 -4.51
N PRO A 116 -1.66 -12.57 -5.55
CA PRO A 116 -0.32 -12.82 -6.07
C PRO A 116 0.38 -11.52 -6.47
N LEU A 117 1.66 -11.42 -6.12
CA LEU A 117 2.47 -10.26 -6.49
C LEU A 117 2.70 -10.25 -8.00
N THR A 118 2.28 -9.17 -8.66
CA THR A 118 2.56 -8.90 -10.07
C THR A 118 3.33 -7.59 -10.20
N GLY A 119 4.15 -7.47 -11.25
CA GLY A 119 5.00 -6.29 -11.47
C GLY A 119 6.35 -6.37 -10.76
N GLN A 120 7.17 -5.33 -10.97
CA GLN A 120 8.52 -5.19 -10.44
C GLN A 120 8.58 -4.03 -9.44
N TRP A 121 9.05 -4.30 -8.24
CA TRP A 121 9.02 -3.36 -7.13
C TRP A 121 10.41 -3.14 -6.55
N ASP A 122 10.73 -1.91 -6.18
CA ASP A 122 11.97 -1.57 -5.45
C ASP A 122 11.74 -1.58 -3.93
N TRP A 123 10.48 -1.46 -3.49
CA TRP A 123 10.09 -1.54 -2.09
C TRP A 123 8.67 -2.10 -1.94
N ILE A 124 8.53 -3.14 -1.14
CA ILE A 124 7.25 -3.78 -0.86
C ILE A 124 6.89 -3.55 0.60
N CYS A 125 5.93 -2.65 0.85
CA CYS A 125 5.28 -2.50 2.15
C CYS A 125 4.09 -3.45 2.23
N LEU A 126 4.27 -4.54 2.96
CA LEU A 126 3.23 -5.54 3.24
C LEU A 126 2.47 -5.13 4.50
N SER A 127 1.16 -4.90 4.35
CA SER A 127 0.26 -4.57 5.46
C SER A 127 -0.87 -5.60 5.60
N PRO A 128 -0.59 -6.78 6.19
CA PRO A 128 -1.53 -7.90 6.30
C PRO A 128 -2.84 -7.52 6.98
N LYS A 129 -3.93 -8.15 6.52
CA LYS A 129 -5.27 -7.99 7.11
C LYS A 129 -5.82 -9.33 7.59
N LYS A 130 -6.52 -9.33 8.73
CA LYS A 130 -7.05 -10.55 9.33
C LYS A 130 -8.16 -11.21 8.50
N LEU A 131 -8.97 -10.39 7.81
CA LEU A 131 -10.13 -10.87 7.04
C LEU A 131 -9.74 -11.58 5.75
N LYS A 132 -8.69 -11.10 5.08
CA LYS A 132 -8.14 -11.70 3.87
C LYS A 132 -6.63 -11.77 4.01
N LYS A 133 -6.13 -12.97 4.27
CA LYS A 133 -4.71 -13.20 4.57
C LYS A 133 -3.85 -13.00 3.31
N PRO A 134 -2.59 -12.56 3.48
CA PRO A 134 -1.62 -12.55 2.38
C PRO A 134 -1.38 -13.92 1.78
N THR A 135 -0.99 -13.95 0.51
CA THR A 135 -0.39 -15.15 -0.09
C THR A 135 0.94 -15.47 0.59
N THR A 136 1.31 -16.75 0.64
CA THR A 136 2.57 -17.17 1.31
C THR A 136 3.81 -16.60 0.64
N ASP A 137 3.76 -16.38 -0.66
CA ASP A 137 4.90 -16.06 -1.49
C ASP A 137 5.35 -14.59 -1.37
N ILE A 138 4.50 -13.70 -0.84
CA ILE A 138 4.84 -12.28 -0.68
C ILE A 138 5.70 -12.01 0.57
N TYR A 139 5.59 -12.85 1.61
CA TYR A 139 6.29 -12.60 2.88
C TYR A 139 7.82 -12.52 2.74
N PRO A 140 8.49 -13.45 2.02
CA PRO A 140 9.95 -13.37 1.83
C PRO A 140 10.40 -12.15 1.02
N LEU A 141 9.49 -11.53 0.26
CA LEU A 141 9.77 -10.40 -0.63
C LEU A 141 9.48 -9.05 0.03
N ALA A 142 8.85 -9.03 1.21
CA ALA A 142 8.49 -7.81 1.90
C ALA A 142 9.75 -7.12 2.47
N ASP A 143 9.94 -5.84 2.10
CA ASP A 143 10.97 -4.97 2.67
C ASP A 143 10.48 -4.33 3.98
N GLU A 144 9.17 -4.14 4.09
CA GLU A 144 8.50 -3.56 5.24
C GLU A 144 7.24 -4.36 5.58
N LEU A 145 7.08 -4.69 6.85
CA LEU A 145 5.86 -5.24 7.44
C LEU A 145 5.21 -4.16 8.31
N LYS A 146 4.04 -3.67 7.91
CA LYS A 146 3.30 -2.62 8.63
C LYS A 146 1.98 -3.17 9.15
N ILE A 147 1.85 -3.33 10.46
CA ILE A 147 0.65 -3.84 11.11
C ILE A 147 -0.16 -2.70 11.70
N ILE A 148 -1.42 -2.62 11.29
CA ILE A 148 -2.37 -1.67 11.87
C ILE A 148 -2.90 -2.22 13.18
N VAL A 149 -2.73 -1.45 14.25
CA VAL A 149 -3.14 -1.83 15.62
C VAL A 149 -4.44 -1.09 15.95
N TYR A 150 -5.52 -1.83 16.06
CA TYR A 150 -6.83 -1.37 16.50
C TYR A 150 -7.07 -1.68 17.99
N ASN A 151 -6.49 -2.79 18.48
CA ASN A 151 -6.55 -3.23 19.87
C ASN A 151 -5.37 -4.14 20.23
N GLN A 152 -5.28 -4.55 21.49
CA GLN A 152 -4.16 -5.36 22.01
C GLN A 152 -3.97 -6.70 21.26
N ASN A 153 -5.03 -7.32 20.75
CA ASN A 153 -4.91 -8.61 20.02
C ASN A 153 -4.16 -8.47 18.70
N ASP A 154 -3.98 -7.24 18.20
CA ASP A 154 -3.24 -6.99 16.97
C ASP A 154 -1.72 -7.13 17.18
N LEU A 155 -1.23 -7.02 18.41
CA LEU A 155 0.18 -7.27 18.73
C LEU A 155 0.55 -8.75 18.58
N GLN A 156 -0.33 -9.67 18.99
CA GLN A 156 -0.13 -11.10 18.74
C GLN A 156 -0.15 -11.38 17.23
N PHE A 157 -1.12 -10.81 16.51
CA PHE A 157 -1.16 -10.92 15.05
C PHE A 157 0.12 -10.37 14.40
N ALA A 158 0.68 -9.27 14.91
CA ALA A 158 1.93 -8.71 14.43
C ALA A 158 3.08 -9.72 14.52
N GLU A 159 3.26 -10.39 15.66
CA GLU A 159 4.30 -11.43 15.81
C GLU A 159 4.07 -12.63 14.89
N GLU A 160 2.82 -13.07 14.74
CA GLU A 160 2.47 -14.15 13.80
C GLU A 160 2.83 -13.81 12.34
N GLN A 161 2.76 -12.53 11.95
CA GLN A 161 3.15 -12.08 10.63
C GLN A 161 4.68 -11.86 10.53
N ALA A 162 5.29 -11.29 11.57
CA ALA A 162 6.74 -11.06 11.62
C ALA A 162 7.55 -12.36 11.50
N ALA A 163 7.04 -13.45 12.04
CA ALA A 163 7.68 -14.76 11.92
C ALA A 163 7.77 -15.31 10.47
N LYS A 164 7.12 -14.66 9.50
CA LYS A 164 7.06 -15.13 8.10
C LYS A 164 7.90 -14.29 7.15
N VAL A 165 8.27 -13.07 7.52
CA VAL A 165 9.10 -12.18 6.70
C VAL A 165 10.59 -12.47 6.90
N SER A 166 11.42 -11.91 6.01
CA SER A 166 12.86 -12.02 6.14
C SER A 166 13.38 -11.26 7.36
N ALA A 167 14.57 -11.63 7.85
CA ALA A 167 15.23 -10.96 8.99
C ALA A 167 15.57 -9.48 8.70
N ASP A 168 15.71 -9.12 7.43
CA ASP A 168 16.01 -7.75 6.99
C ASP A 168 14.77 -6.87 6.86
N CYS A 169 13.57 -7.47 6.88
CA CYS A 169 12.31 -6.77 6.77
C CYS A 169 12.12 -5.78 7.94
N LYS A 170 11.70 -4.56 7.64
CA LYS A 170 11.48 -3.52 8.64
C LYS A 170 10.10 -3.67 9.25
N LEU A 171 10.03 -3.82 10.58
CA LEU A 171 8.78 -4.10 11.30
C LEU A 171 8.18 -2.80 11.87
N TYR A 172 6.92 -2.53 11.53
CA TYR A 172 6.19 -1.34 11.97
C TYR A 172 4.84 -1.68 12.59
N LEU A 173 4.56 -1.02 13.71
CA LEU A 173 3.23 -0.96 14.32
C LEU A 173 2.66 0.45 14.11
N GLN A 174 1.48 0.51 13.52
CA GLN A 174 0.79 1.77 13.24
C GLN A 174 -0.57 1.78 13.93
N PRO A 175 -0.89 2.80 14.76
CA PRO A 175 -2.23 2.90 15.33
C PRO A 175 -3.27 3.09 14.24
N GLU A 176 -4.38 2.39 14.34
CA GLU A 176 -5.55 2.75 13.56
C GLU A 176 -5.99 4.18 13.96
N TRP A 177 -6.28 5.02 12.97
CA TRP A 177 -6.40 6.47 13.18
C TRP A 177 -7.44 6.87 14.21
N SER A 178 -8.62 6.25 14.18
CA SER A 178 -9.70 6.57 15.14
C SER A 178 -9.40 6.12 16.57
N LYS A 179 -8.50 5.15 16.72
CA LYS A 179 -8.07 4.57 18.00
C LYS A 179 -6.70 5.05 18.48
N ARG A 180 -6.03 5.93 17.72
CA ARG A 180 -4.63 6.33 17.96
C ARG A 180 -4.36 6.75 19.39
N GLU A 181 -5.23 7.52 20.02
CA GLU A 181 -5.04 8.01 21.39
C GLU A 181 -5.09 6.86 22.42
N THR A 182 -5.94 5.86 22.16
CA THR A 182 -6.12 4.70 23.04
C THR A 182 -5.01 3.67 22.86
N VAL A 183 -4.58 3.40 21.60
CA VAL A 183 -3.64 2.31 21.32
C VAL A 183 -2.18 2.78 21.27
N MET A 184 -1.91 4.08 21.15
CA MET A 184 -0.52 4.59 21.09
C MET A 184 0.29 4.25 22.35
N PRO A 185 -0.21 4.43 23.59
CA PRO A 185 0.53 4.03 24.78
C PRO A 185 0.88 2.53 24.78
N LEU A 186 -0.02 1.69 24.29
CA LEU A 186 0.20 0.26 24.16
C LEU A 186 1.31 -0.05 23.12
N ILE A 187 1.30 0.62 21.97
CA ILE A 187 2.32 0.44 20.93
C ILE A 187 3.68 0.90 21.45
N VAL A 188 3.76 2.05 22.10
CA VAL A 188 5.01 2.59 22.66
C VAL A 188 5.61 1.62 23.68
N ASP A 189 4.81 1.17 24.65
CA ASP A 189 5.25 0.21 25.66
C ASP A 189 5.73 -1.10 25.02
N TYR A 190 5.03 -1.56 23.98
CA TYR A 190 5.41 -2.76 23.25
C TYR A 190 6.73 -2.61 22.49
N VAL A 191 6.90 -1.52 21.74
CA VAL A 191 8.14 -1.24 20.98
C VAL A 191 9.34 -1.08 21.92
N MET A 192 9.18 -0.43 23.08
CA MET A 192 10.25 -0.32 24.07
C MET A 192 10.70 -1.67 24.63
N LYS A 193 9.82 -2.66 24.70
CA LYS A 193 10.14 -4.04 25.13
C LYS A 193 10.59 -4.94 23.97
N ASN A 194 10.30 -4.57 22.74
CA ASN A 194 10.57 -5.35 21.52
C ASN A 194 11.23 -4.44 20.46
N PRO A 195 12.53 -4.12 20.60
CA PRO A 195 13.22 -3.06 19.84
C PRO A 195 13.38 -3.36 18.34
N GLN A 196 13.04 -4.57 17.88
CA GLN A 196 12.94 -4.90 16.45
C GLN A 196 11.76 -4.18 15.77
N TRP A 197 10.71 -3.82 16.53
CA TRP A 197 9.57 -3.06 16.07
C TRP A 197 9.82 -1.55 16.14
N ARG A 198 9.17 -0.82 15.24
CA ARG A 198 9.17 0.64 15.18
C ARG A 198 7.75 1.18 15.15
N VAL A 199 7.56 2.39 15.62
CA VAL A 199 6.26 3.08 15.51
C VAL A 199 6.16 3.73 14.12
N SER A 200 5.10 3.43 13.38
CA SER A 200 4.67 4.20 12.23
C SER A 200 3.55 5.16 12.63
N LEU A 201 3.64 6.40 12.17
CA LEU A 201 2.56 7.39 12.30
C LEU A 201 1.99 7.68 10.91
N GLN A 202 0.75 8.18 10.86
CA GLN A 202 0.18 8.78 9.65
C GLN A 202 0.49 10.29 9.67
N THR A 203 1.76 10.65 9.40
CA THR A 203 2.22 12.04 9.54
C THR A 203 1.56 12.99 8.56
N HIS A 204 1.12 12.50 7.39
CA HIS A 204 0.35 13.29 6.43
C HIS A 204 -0.93 13.88 7.06
N LYS A 205 -1.59 13.15 7.97
CA LYS A 205 -2.79 13.65 8.69
C LYS A 205 -2.47 14.78 9.66
N TYR A 206 -1.26 14.78 10.26
CA TYR A 206 -0.80 15.88 11.12
C TYR A 206 -0.31 17.08 10.32
N LEU A 207 0.26 16.84 9.13
CA LEU A 207 0.71 17.88 8.22
C LEU A 207 -0.44 18.49 7.40
N ASN A 208 -1.63 17.89 7.45
CA ASN A 208 -2.81 18.32 6.72
C ASN A 208 -2.60 18.31 5.18
N ILE A 209 -1.93 17.26 4.69
CA ILE A 209 -1.64 17.00 3.28
C ILE A 209 -2.28 15.67 2.84
N PRO A 210 -2.47 15.45 1.53
CA PRO A 210 -2.99 14.19 1.00
C PRO A 210 -2.19 12.97 1.41
#